data_b78820f2de522109211929fcf1c7b581
#
_entry.id   b78820f2de522109211929fcf1c7b581
#
_cell.length_a   1.000
_cell.length_b   1.000
_cell.length_c   1.000
_cell.angle_alpha   90.00
_cell.angle_beta   90.00
_cell.angle_gamma   90.00
#
_symmetry.space_group_name_H-M   'P 1'
#
loop_
_entity.id
_entity.type
_entity.pdbx_description
1 polymer ?
#
loop_
_entity_poly.entity_id
_entity_poly.type
_entity_poly.pdbx_seq_one_letter_code
_entity_poly.pdbx_strand_id
1 'polypeptide(L)'
;MRVISGIYKRRRFDVPKNFKARPTTDFAKENLFNVLSNRIDFEDGITALDLFAGTGSISIELVSRGCDKVISVEKDPQHYSFICKVMQEVKTDKCLPIRGDGFKFIDSTREKFDFIFADPPYALPNLKDIPDLIFEKGLLKEDGLFILEHGKDHNFEEHPHFVEQRQYGSVNFSFFV
;
A
#
# COMPACT_ATOMS: atom_id res chain seq x y z
N MET A 1 -11.49 -3.34 -10.45
CA MET A 1 -10.81 -2.38 -9.55
C MET A 1 -11.42 -1.01 -9.73
N ARG A 2 -11.81 -0.36 -8.67
CA ARG A 2 -12.52 0.93 -8.68
C ARG A 2 -11.80 1.96 -7.81
N VAL A 3 -11.71 3.21 -8.30
CA VAL A 3 -11.22 4.34 -7.50
C VAL A 3 -12.38 4.93 -6.68
N ILE A 4 -12.16 5.08 -5.38
CA ILE A 4 -13.20 5.49 -4.42
C ILE A 4 -13.38 7.01 -4.41
N SER A 5 -12.28 7.77 -4.35
CA SER A 5 -12.33 9.22 -4.21
C SER A 5 -11.18 9.91 -4.96
N GLY A 6 -11.17 11.24 -4.96
CA GLY A 6 -10.14 12.05 -5.59
C GLY A 6 -10.41 12.35 -7.06
N ILE A 7 -9.36 12.75 -7.77
CA ILE A 7 -9.48 13.22 -9.18
C ILE A 7 -9.91 12.12 -10.16
N TYR A 8 -9.66 10.85 -9.82
CA TYR A 8 -10.06 9.72 -10.65
C TYR A 8 -11.27 8.96 -10.08
N LYS A 9 -12.03 9.57 -9.18
CA LYS A 9 -13.21 8.97 -8.56
C LYS A 9 -14.12 8.31 -9.60
N ARG A 10 -14.58 7.09 -9.28
CA ARG A 10 -15.45 6.24 -10.10
C ARG A 10 -14.79 5.62 -11.32
N ARG A 11 -13.51 5.91 -11.62
CA ARG A 11 -12.80 5.18 -12.66
C ARG A 11 -12.72 3.70 -12.29
N ARG A 12 -12.89 2.86 -13.30
CA ARG A 12 -12.81 1.39 -13.16
C ARG A 12 -11.76 0.85 -14.11
N PHE A 13 -11.08 -0.20 -13.65
CA PHE A 13 -10.07 -0.89 -14.46
C PHE A 13 -10.36 -2.39 -14.38
N ASP A 14 -10.45 -3.05 -15.53
CA ASP A 14 -10.72 -4.47 -15.61
C ASP A 14 -9.47 -5.26 -15.26
N VAL A 15 -9.50 -5.93 -14.12
CA VAL A 15 -8.42 -6.81 -13.68
C VAL A 15 -8.56 -8.14 -14.43
N PRO A 16 -7.50 -8.63 -15.12
CA PRO A 16 -7.55 -9.92 -15.78
C PRO A 16 -7.90 -11.05 -14.81
N LYS A 17 -8.80 -11.94 -15.22
CA LYS A 17 -9.33 -13.03 -14.36
C LYS A 17 -8.27 -14.03 -13.92
N ASN A 18 -7.17 -14.14 -14.68
CA ASN A 18 -6.06 -15.06 -14.37
C ASN A 18 -5.04 -14.49 -13.39
N PHE A 19 -5.25 -13.30 -12.85
CA PHE A 19 -4.34 -12.71 -11.87
C PHE A 19 -4.38 -13.52 -10.57
N LYS A 20 -3.19 -13.79 -10.03
CA LYS A 20 -3.00 -14.51 -8.77
C LYS A 20 -3.24 -13.60 -7.56
N ALA A 21 -3.10 -12.28 -7.73
CA ALA A 21 -3.30 -11.33 -6.65
C ALA A 21 -4.77 -11.32 -6.23
N ARG A 22 -4.99 -11.45 -4.93
CA ARG A 22 -6.32 -11.27 -4.34
C ARG A 22 -6.64 -9.77 -4.36
N PRO A 23 -7.68 -9.33 -5.07
CA PRO A 23 -8.00 -7.90 -5.11
C PRO A 23 -8.47 -7.44 -3.72
N THR A 24 -8.00 -6.24 -3.32
CA THR A 24 -8.53 -5.56 -2.14
C THR A 24 -10.01 -5.25 -2.40
N THR A 25 -10.88 -5.66 -1.48
CA THR A 25 -12.31 -5.39 -1.63
C THR A 25 -12.58 -3.89 -1.52
N ASP A 26 -13.59 -3.40 -2.22
CA ASP A 26 -14.02 -2.00 -2.11
C ASP A 26 -14.37 -1.64 -0.66
N PHE A 27 -15.00 -2.57 0.06
CA PHE A 27 -15.36 -2.39 1.46
C PHE A 27 -14.13 -2.13 2.35
N ALA A 28 -13.11 -2.98 2.28
CA ALA A 28 -11.89 -2.82 3.07
C ALA A 28 -11.13 -1.55 2.68
N LYS A 29 -11.00 -1.30 1.37
CA LYS A 29 -10.34 -0.12 0.83
C LYS A 29 -11.01 1.19 1.27
N GLU A 30 -12.33 1.27 1.15
CA GLU A 30 -13.10 2.45 1.53
C GLU A 30 -12.95 2.73 3.03
N ASN A 31 -13.08 1.69 3.87
CA ASN A 31 -12.90 1.85 5.31
C ASN A 31 -11.48 2.28 5.69
N LEU A 32 -10.46 1.69 5.05
CA LEU A 32 -9.08 2.08 5.27
C LEU A 32 -8.86 3.56 4.96
N PHE A 33 -9.30 4.02 3.79
CA PHE A 33 -9.10 5.41 3.39
C PHE A 33 -9.95 6.40 4.18
N ASN A 34 -11.11 5.99 4.70
CA ASN A 34 -11.87 6.81 5.65
C ASN A 34 -11.07 7.08 6.92
N VAL A 35 -10.37 6.07 7.45
CA VAL A 35 -9.48 6.24 8.60
C VAL A 35 -8.29 7.12 8.24
N LEU A 36 -7.66 6.85 7.09
CA LEU A 36 -6.48 7.60 6.64
C LEU A 36 -6.78 9.08 6.43
N SER A 37 -7.96 9.42 5.91
CA SER A 37 -8.36 10.82 5.66
C SER A 37 -8.44 11.66 6.93
N ASN A 38 -8.56 11.04 8.10
CA ASN A 38 -8.51 11.72 9.39
C ASN A 38 -7.10 11.87 9.95
N ARG A 39 -6.10 11.22 9.32
CA ARG A 39 -4.71 11.20 9.80
C ARG A 39 -3.73 11.85 8.84
N ILE A 40 -4.04 11.82 7.55
CA ILE A 40 -3.13 12.27 6.49
C ILE A 40 -3.86 13.26 5.60
N ASP A 41 -3.26 14.42 5.40
CA ASP A 41 -3.63 15.32 4.31
C ASP A 41 -2.87 14.88 3.06
N PHE A 42 -3.54 14.14 2.17
CA PHE A 42 -2.90 13.58 0.97
C PHE A 42 -2.37 14.65 0.01
N GLU A 43 -2.92 15.86 0.05
CA GLU A 43 -2.51 16.95 -0.83
C GLU A 43 -1.34 17.77 -0.29
N ASP A 44 -0.82 17.42 0.88
CA ASP A 44 0.27 18.15 1.54
C ASP A 44 1.66 17.56 1.21
N GLY A 45 1.94 17.34 -0.08
CA GLY A 45 3.26 16.89 -0.52
C GLY A 45 3.63 15.47 -0.07
N ILE A 46 2.66 14.58 0.06
CA ILE A 46 2.86 13.23 0.59
C ILE A 46 3.64 12.35 -0.38
N THR A 47 4.68 11.70 0.13
CA THR A 47 5.39 10.61 -0.53
C THR A 47 4.98 9.29 0.10
N ALA A 48 4.44 8.37 -0.70
CA ALA A 48 3.90 7.10 -0.22
C ALA A 48 4.58 5.91 -0.90
N LEU A 49 4.61 4.78 -0.18
CA LEU A 49 5.13 3.51 -0.66
C LEU A 49 4.04 2.45 -0.54
N ASP A 50 3.78 1.75 -1.64
CA ASP A 50 2.87 0.60 -1.71
C ASP A 50 3.70 -0.66 -1.97
N LEU A 51 3.99 -1.41 -0.92
CA LEU A 51 4.75 -2.66 -0.97
C LEU A 51 3.81 -3.84 -1.22
N PHE A 52 4.24 -4.76 -2.07
CA PHE A 52 3.41 -5.90 -2.49
C PHE A 52 2.11 -5.40 -3.13
N ALA A 53 2.26 -4.53 -4.12
CA ALA A 53 1.17 -3.68 -4.60
C ALA A 53 0.06 -4.44 -5.35
N GLY A 54 0.33 -5.67 -5.82
CA GLY A 54 -0.67 -6.47 -6.52
C GLY A 54 -1.21 -5.78 -7.78
N THR A 55 -2.49 -5.46 -7.78
CA THR A 55 -3.13 -4.74 -8.89
C THR A 55 -2.90 -3.23 -8.86
N GLY A 56 -2.27 -2.71 -7.82
CA GLY A 56 -2.05 -1.29 -7.65
C GLY A 56 -3.27 -0.51 -7.14
N SER A 57 -4.23 -1.21 -6.54
CA SER A 57 -5.47 -0.60 -6.04
C SER A 57 -5.21 0.51 -5.02
N ILE A 58 -4.28 0.29 -4.09
CA ILE A 58 -3.89 1.31 -3.11
C ILE A 58 -3.09 2.43 -3.77
N SER A 59 -2.17 2.10 -4.67
CA SER A 59 -1.36 3.08 -5.39
C SER A 59 -2.23 4.07 -6.18
N ILE A 60 -3.19 3.59 -6.97
CA ILE A 60 -4.05 4.49 -7.76
C ILE A 60 -4.96 5.33 -6.86
N GLU A 61 -5.41 4.79 -5.73
CA GLU A 61 -6.20 5.55 -4.77
C GLU A 61 -5.39 6.70 -4.15
N LEU A 62 -4.14 6.42 -3.77
CA LEU A 62 -3.24 7.44 -3.22
C LEU A 62 -2.98 8.56 -4.23
N VAL A 63 -2.70 8.21 -5.48
CA VAL A 63 -2.51 9.20 -6.55
C VAL A 63 -3.79 10.02 -6.75
N SER A 64 -4.94 9.35 -6.81
CA SER A 64 -6.24 10.00 -7.01
C SER A 64 -6.56 11.00 -5.91
N ARG A 65 -6.17 10.72 -4.68
CA ARG A 65 -6.42 11.60 -3.52
C ARG A 65 -5.42 12.74 -3.36
N GLY A 66 -4.36 12.76 -4.18
CA GLY A 66 -3.47 13.91 -4.27
C GLY A 66 -2.04 13.70 -3.81
N CYS A 67 -1.62 12.47 -3.48
CA CYS A 67 -0.22 12.21 -3.13
C CYS A 67 0.72 12.72 -4.21
N ASP A 68 1.79 13.37 -3.79
CA ASP A 68 2.77 13.97 -4.69
C ASP A 68 3.62 12.92 -5.40
N LYS A 69 3.95 11.84 -4.69
CA LYS A 69 4.75 10.73 -5.23
C LYS A 69 4.31 9.42 -4.58
N VAL A 70 4.06 8.42 -5.41
CA VAL A 70 3.76 7.05 -4.96
C VAL A 70 4.75 6.10 -5.62
N ILE A 71 5.48 5.31 -4.83
CA ILE A 71 6.28 4.20 -5.32
C ILE A 71 5.49 2.92 -5.10
N SER A 72 5.30 2.14 -6.16
CA SER A 72 4.52 0.91 -6.18
C SER A 72 5.45 -0.26 -6.48
N VAL A 73 5.68 -1.16 -5.52
CA VAL A 73 6.61 -2.28 -5.68
C VAL A 73 5.84 -3.58 -5.84
N GLU A 74 6.02 -4.24 -6.98
CA GLU A 74 5.37 -5.50 -7.31
C GLU A 74 6.32 -6.46 -8.00
N LYS A 75 6.39 -7.69 -7.52
CA LYS A 75 7.31 -8.73 -8.01
C LYS A 75 6.80 -9.42 -9.27
N ASP A 76 5.48 -9.68 -9.35
CA ASP A 76 4.87 -10.41 -10.45
C ASP A 76 4.89 -9.55 -11.72
N PRO A 77 5.45 -10.05 -12.85
CA PRO A 77 5.56 -9.25 -14.06
C PRO A 77 4.20 -8.85 -14.66
N GLN A 78 3.19 -9.68 -14.53
CA GLN A 78 1.85 -9.37 -15.07
C GLN A 78 1.16 -8.31 -14.23
N HIS A 79 1.25 -8.39 -12.91
CA HIS A 79 0.72 -7.38 -12.01
C HIS A 79 1.45 -6.05 -12.18
N TYR A 80 2.78 -6.10 -12.26
CA TYR A 80 3.57 -4.89 -12.54
C TYR A 80 3.13 -4.22 -13.84
N SER A 81 2.98 -4.98 -14.93
CA SER A 81 2.54 -4.46 -16.23
C SER A 81 1.15 -3.85 -16.16
N PHE A 82 0.24 -4.46 -15.38
CA PHE A 82 -1.10 -3.93 -15.15
C PHE A 82 -1.05 -2.57 -14.44
N ILE A 83 -0.22 -2.45 -13.40
CA ILE A 83 -0.04 -1.16 -12.69
C ILE A 83 0.45 -0.08 -13.66
N CYS A 84 1.45 -0.39 -14.48
CA CYS A 84 1.96 0.53 -15.49
C CYS A 84 0.85 0.98 -16.45
N LYS A 85 0.02 0.04 -16.91
CA LYS A 85 -1.09 0.31 -17.81
C LYS A 85 -2.13 1.25 -17.16
N VAL A 86 -2.49 0.98 -15.91
CA VAL A 86 -3.42 1.84 -15.17
C VAL A 86 -2.90 3.27 -15.08
N MET A 87 -1.63 3.44 -14.73
CA MET A 87 -1.03 4.77 -14.60
C MET A 87 -0.95 5.51 -15.94
N GLN A 88 -0.69 4.78 -17.02
CA GLN A 88 -0.71 5.34 -18.38
C GLN A 88 -2.11 5.78 -18.82
N GLU A 89 -3.13 4.98 -18.50
CA GLU A 89 -4.52 5.32 -18.85
C GLU A 89 -4.98 6.62 -18.20
N VAL A 90 -4.60 6.86 -16.96
CA VAL A 90 -4.95 8.11 -16.26
C VAL A 90 -3.93 9.22 -16.52
N LYS A 91 -2.87 8.93 -17.28
CA LYS A 91 -1.84 9.90 -17.69
C LYS A 91 -1.18 10.59 -16.50
N THR A 92 -0.87 9.81 -15.44
CA THR A 92 -0.19 10.35 -14.27
C THR A 92 1.31 10.04 -14.31
N ASP A 93 2.11 10.99 -13.82
CA ASP A 93 3.54 10.81 -13.52
C ASP A 93 3.81 10.69 -12.02
N LYS A 94 2.75 10.69 -11.19
CA LYS A 94 2.84 10.68 -9.73
C LYS A 94 3.13 9.29 -9.15
N CYS A 95 2.97 8.23 -9.92
CA CYS A 95 3.28 6.87 -9.49
C CYS A 95 4.46 6.32 -10.28
N LEU A 96 5.44 5.78 -9.55
CA LEU A 96 6.58 5.05 -10.10
C LEU A 96 6.42 3.57 -9.78
N PRO A 97 5.93 2.73 -10.71
CA PRO A 97 5.94 1.29 -10.53
C PRO A 97 7.36 0.73 -10.61
N ILE A 98 7.69 -0.15 -9.68
CA ILE A 98 8.98 -0.85 -9.64
C ILE A 98 8.71 -2.35 -9.64
N ARG A 99 9.29 -3.08 -10.60
CA ARG A 99 9.24 -4.53 -10.62
C ARG A 99 10.33 -5.07 -9.73
N GLY A 100 9.95 -5.71 -8.62
CA GLY A 100 10.91 -6.27 -7.70
C GLY A 100 10.30 -6.83 -6.44
N ASP A 101 11.15 -7.47 -5.65
CA ASP A 101 10.81 -8.03 -4.36
C ASP A 101 10.72 -6.93 -3.30
N GLY A 102 9.64 -6.95 -2.49
CA GLY A 102 9.42 -5.93 -1.46
C GLY A 102 10.51 -5.90 -0.38
N PHE A 103 11.03 -7.06 0.03
CA PHE A 103 12.10 -7.12 1.03
C PHE A 103 13.42 -6.56 0.48
N LYS A 104 13.72 -6.85 -0.78
CA LYS A 104 14.92 -6.29 -1.42
C LYS A 104 14.80 -4.77 -1.58
N PHE A 105 13.60 -4.28 -1.88
CA PHE A 105 13.36 -2.83 -1.94
C PHE A 105 13.58 -2.18 -0.57
N ILE A 106 13.02 -2.74 0.50
CA ILE A 106 13.24 -2.24 1.87
C ILE A 106 14.73 -2.16 2.19
N ASP A 107 15.50 -3.18 1.81
CA ASP A 107 16.92 -3.27 2.11
C ASP A 107 17.76 -2.24 1.34
N SER A 108 17.36 -1.91 0.11
CA SER A 108 18.18 -1.08 -0.81
C SER A 108 17.76 0.37 -0.90
N THR A 109 16.50 0.71 -0.59
CA THR A 109 16.02 2.09 -0.74
C THR A 109 16.67 3.05 0.27
N ARG A 110 16.91 4.27 -0.17
CA ARG A 110 17.36 5.37 0.68
C ARG A 110 16.29 6.43 0.87
N GLU A 111 15.14 6.25 0.22
CA GLU A 111 14.02 7.17 0.38
C GLU A 111 13.30 6.96 1.70
N LYS A 112 12.71 8.05 2.20
CA LYS A 112 11.80 8.03 3.35
C LYS A 112 10.41 8.44 2.91
N PHE A 113 9.42 7.91 3.60
CA PHE A 113 8.03 8.03 3.20
C PHE A 113 7.17 8.59 4.34
N ASP A 114 6.18 9.40 3.97
CA ASP A 114 5.14 9.87 4.89
C ASP A 114 4.16 8.75 5.20
N PHE A 115 3.90 7.88 4.23
CA PHE A 115 2.99 6.76 4.35
C PHE A 115 3.56 5.52 3.68
N ILE A 116 3.52 4.39 4.38
CA ILE A 116 3.88 3.08 3.83
C ILE A 116 2.71 2.13 4.04
N PHE A 117 2.31 1.44 2.97
CA PHE A 117 1.33 0.36 3.01
C PHE A 117 2.00 -0.92 2.50
N ALA A 118 1.75 -2.03 3.18
CA ALA A 118 2.23 -3.33 2.74
C ALA A 118 1.11 -4.37 2.82
N ASP A 119 0.92 -5.10 1.72
CA ASP A 119 -0.07 -6.18 1.62
C ASP A 119 0.61 -7.45 1.09
N PRO A 120 1.50 -8.08 1.88
CA PRO A 120 2.15 -9.32 1.48
C PRO A 120 1.17 -10.49 1.45
N PRO A 121 1.49 -11.58 0.72
CA PRO A 121 0.72 -12.82 0.85
C PRO A 121 0.64 -13.24 2.31
N TYR A 122 -0.57 -13.58 2.79
CA TYR A 122 -0.80 -13.86 4.22
C TYR A 122 0.01 -15.06 4.73
N ALA A 123 0.29 -16.03 3.86
CA ALA A 123 1.07 -17.22 4.19
C ALA A 123 2.59 -17.02 4.12
N LEU A 124 3.05 -15.83 3.78
CA LEU A 124 4.48 -15.54 3.65
C LEU A 124 5.18 -15.70 5.01
N PRO A 125 6.19 -16.59 5.15
CA PRO A 125 6.78 -16.89 6.47
C PRO A 125 7.42 -15.68 7.16
N ASN A 126 7.97 -14.74 6.39
CA ASN A 126 8.65 -13.55 6.90
C ASN A 126 7.78 -12.28 6.90
N LEU A 127 6.46 -12.44 6.73
CA LEU A 127 5.51 -11.32 6.89
C LEU A 127 5.67 -10.65 8.25
N LYS A 128 5.83 -11.42 9.30
CA LYS A 128 5.98 -10.96 10.69
C LYS A 128 7.19 -10.04 10.90
N ASP A 129 8.18 -10.12 10.02
CA ASP A 129 9.42 -9.35 10.13
C ASP A 129 9.32 -7.96 9.49
N ILE A 130 8.29 -7.72 8.70
CA ILE A 130 8.15 -6.46 7.94
C ILE A 130 8.17 -5.22 8.84
N PRO A 131 7.40 -5.16 9.95
CA PRO A 131 7.44 -3.98 10.82
C PRO A 131 8.86 -3.66 11.33
N ASP A 132 9.58 -4.68 11.82
CA ASP A 132 10.96 -4.49 12.29
C ASP A 132 11.86 -3.93 11.20
N LEU A 133 11.74 -4.46 9.97
CA LEU A 133 12.57 -4.00 8.85
C LEU A 133 12.27 -2.55 8.48
N ILE A 134 11.01 -2.14 8.46
CA ILE A 134 10.61 -0.75 8.17
C ILE A 134 11.25 0.22 9.16
N PHE A 135 11.20 -0.10 10.45
CA PHE A 135 11.71 0.78 11.50
C PHE A 135 13.23 0.71 11.64
N GLU A 136 13.85 -0.45 11.50
CA GLU A 136 15.32 -0.60 11.53
C GLU A 136 16.00 0.14 10.39
N LYS A 137 15.39 0.15 9.20
CA LYS A 137 15.91 0.89 8.04
C LYS A 137 15.52 2.37 8.06
N GLY A 138 14.69 2.81 8.99
CA GLY A 138 14.28 4.20 9.10
C GLY A 138 13.53 4.71 7.89
N LEU A 139 12.61 3.93 7.33
CA LEU A 139 11.90 4.28 6.09
C LEU A 139 10.78 5.29 6.28
N LEU A 140 10.31 5.51 7.51
CA LEU A 140 9.29 6.53 7.78
C LEU A 140 9.93 7.88 8.08
N LYS A 141 9.35 8.93 7.50
CA LYS A 141 9.63 10.30 7.93
C LYS A 141 9.08 10.52 9.34
N GLU A 142 9.50 11.60 10.00
CA GLU A 142 8.88 12.06 11.24
C GLU A 142 7.37 12.20 11.03
N ASP A 143 6.58 11.73 11.99
CA ASP A 143 5.11 11.66 11.92
C ASP A 143 4.55 10.76 10.81
N GLY A 144 5.38 9.93 10.21
CA GLY A 144 4.97 8.96 9.18
C GLY A 144 4.14 7.83 9.77
N LEU A 145 3.36 7.19 8.91
CA LEU A 145 2.47 6.08 9.26
C LEU A 145 2.77 4.86 8.39
N PHE A 146 2.90 3.69 9.03
CA PHE A 146 2.98 2.40 8.35
C PHE A 146 1.76 1.55 8.66
N ILE A 147 1.14 0.98 7.61
CA ILE A 147 0.02 0.04 7.74
C ILE A 147 0.40 -1.27 7.07
N LEU A 148 0.24 -2.37 7.83
CA LEU A 148 0.42 -3.73 7.35
C LEU A 148 -0.93 -4.44 7.30
N GLU A 149 -1.30 -4.94 6.10
CA GLU A 149 -2.44 -5.84 5.94
C GLU A 149 -2.00 -7.27 6.21
N HIS A 150 -2.79 -8.00 7.00
CA HIS A 150 -2.48 -9.39 7.34
C HIS A 150 -3.75 -10.18 7.70
N GLY A 151 -3.62 -11.50 7.76
CA GLY A 151 -4.67 -12.39 8.21
C GLY A 151 -4.71 -12.51 9.74
N LYS A 152 -5.58 -13.39 10.21
CA LYS A 152 -5.81 -13.62 11.66
C LYS A 152 -4.64 -14.29 12.39
N ASP A 153 -3.68 -14.86 11.68
CA ASP A 153 -2.57 -15.62 12.25
C ASP A 153 -1.44 -14.75 12.80
N HIS A 154 -1.55 -13.43 12.63
CA HIS A 154 -0.55 -12.47 13.09
C HIS A 154 -1.14 -11.49 14.08
N ASN A 155 -0.36 -11.20 15.13
CA ASN A 155 -0.69 -10.18 16.14
C ASN A 155 0.55 -9.34 16.41
N PHE A 156 0.43 -8.02 16.30
CA PHE A 156 1.53 -7.08 16.44
C PHE A 156 1.40 -6.17 17.67
N GLU A 157 0.48 -6.48 18.59
CA GLU A 157 0.22 -5.64 19.80
C GLU A 157 1.45 -5.41 20.66
N GLU A 158 2.38 -6.37 20.68
CA GLU A 158 3.62 -6.27 21.47
C GLU A 158 4.73 -5.48 20.76
N HIS A 159 4.54 -5.10 19.50
CA HIS A 159 5.56 -4.36 18.76
C HIS A 159 5.69 -2.93 19.31
N PRO A 160 6.93 -2.42 19.54
CA PRO A 160 7.14 -1.09 20.14
C PRO A 160 6.47 0.07 19.40
N HIS A 161 6.29 -0.06 18.09
CA HIS A 161 5.69 0.98 17.26
C HIS A 161 4.22 0.74 16.92
N PHE A 162 3.62 -0.33 17.45
CA PHE A 162 2.21 -0.64 17.22
C PHE A 162 1.30 0.41 17.86
N VAL A 163 0.27 0.84 17.14
CA VAL A 163 -0.72 1.80 17.60
C VAL A 163 -2.09 1.17 17.77
N GLU A 164 -2.60 0.56 16.71
CA GLU A 164 -3.94 -0.05 16.71
C GLU A 164 -4.06 -1.08 15.59
N GLN A 165 -5.06 -1.93 15.71
CA GLN A 165 -5.48 -2.86 14.67
C GLN A 165 -6.94 -2.63 14.34
N ARG A 166 -7.28 -2.65 13.06
CA ARG A 166 -8.66 -2.58 12.58
C ARG A 166 -8.96 -3.78 11.72
N GLN A 167 -10.14 -4.33 11.87
CA GLN A 167 -10.59 -5.51 11.12
C GLN A 167 -11.83 -5.18 10.30
N TYR A 168 -11.78 -5.54 9.01
CA TYR A 168 -12.89 -5.40 8.08
C TYR A 168 -13.09 -6.74 7.36
N GLY A 169 -14.09 -7.52 7.81
CA GLY A 169 -14.26 -8.89 7.35
C GLY A 169 -13.08 -9.76 7.79
N SER A 170 -12.43 -10.42 6.85
CA SER A 170 -11.24 -11.24 7.11
C SER A 170 -9.92 -10.47 7.01
N VAL A 171 -9.99 -9.18 6.71
CA VAL A 171 -8.82 -8.32 6.51
C VAL A 171 -8.49 -7.60 7.80
N ASN A 172 -7.23 -7.66 8.22
CA ASN A 172 -6.72 -6.90 9.36
C ASN A 172 -5.70 -5.88 8.88
N PHE A 173 -5.81 -4.66 9.40
CA PHE A 173 -4.83 -3.60 9.22
C PHE A 173 -4.20 -3.26 10.57
N SER A 174 -2.89 -3.46 10.71
CA SER A 174 -2.13 -3.02 11.87
C SER A 174 -1.41 -1.72 11.55
N PHE A 175 -1.52 -0.75 12.43
CA PHE A 175 -1.01 0.62 12.29
C PHE A 175 0.21 0.80 13.19
N PHE A 176 1.27 1.40 12.63
CA PHE A 176 2.54 1.64 13.32
C PHE A 176 3.01 3.09 13.09
N VAL A 177 3.55 3.69 14.11
CA VAL A 177 4.14 5.05 14.03
C VAL A 177 5.54 5.12 14.61
#